data_76e00ed1e0d5a2700b0b8066892a16aa
#
_entry.id   76e00ed1e0d5a2700b0b8066892a16aa
#
_cell.length_a   1.000
_cell.length_b   1.000
_cell.length_c   1.000
_cell.angle_alpha   90.00
_cell.angle_beta   90.00
_cell.angle_gamma   90.00
#
_symmetry.space_group_name_H-M   'P 1'
#
loop_
_entity.id
_entity.type
_entity.pdbx_description
1 polymer ?
#
loop_
_entity_poly.entity_id
_entity_poly.type
_entity_poly.pdbx_seq_one_letter_code
_entity_poly.pdbx_strand_id
1 'polypeptide(L)'
;MENSSKNNSLKTPIILFVVFIAYTFAVTLIDVQSIGPLNSSVGMATINGAISKLIGTHMIWYDITQILGILALLIVAFFAFVGVLQLVTRKSILRIDRDIIILGCFYVVVLACYVLFNKFAINYRPVILEGELESSYPSSHTMLAICVMSTAIMQVKWKLRDEYVSKVVQGVLTVLIVLTVVGRLISGVHWFTDIVGGVLLSALLVSLYTWFVREVGGPGTNRNKRRNENSQARLKQPARQETKRTAAHKPRKDNTPKSKKANIKKQEVKQTRRVRAEEPQTERTFDKFDYPVDPMIKHNRSFDYDDK
;
A
#
# COMPACT_ATOMS: atom_id res chain seq x y z
N MET A 1 -16.68 6.86 -29.75
CA MET A 1 -16.66 6.20 -28.40
C MET A 1 -15.36 6.45 -27.62
N GLU A 2 -14.25 6.78 -28.24
CA GLU A 2 -12.95 7.03 -27.58
C GLU A 2 -12.93 8.33 -26.76
N ASN A 3 -13.59 9.40 -27.24
CA ASN A 3 -13.68 10.68 -26.52
C ASN A 3 -14.52 10.63 -25.22
N SER A 4 -15.48 9.74 -25.10
CA SER A 4 -16.31 9.62 -23.89
C SER A 4 -15.56 8.96 -22.73
N SER A 5 -14.64 8.03 -23.02
CA SER A 5 -13.79 7.38 -22.01
C SER A 5 -12.71 8.32 -21.48
N LYS A 6 -12.18 9.21 -22.33
CA LYS A 6 -11.16 10.21 -21.97
C LYS A 6 -11.73 11.29 -21.04
N ASN A 7 -12.93 11.77 -21.32
CA ASN A 7 -13.61 12.78 -20.51
C ASN A 7 -13.99 12.27 -19.10
N ASN A 8 -14.27 10.98 -18.94
CA ASN A 8 -14.61 10.44 -17.60
C ASN A 8 -13.39 10.29 -16.68
N SER A 9 -12.18 10.18 -17.23
CA SER A 9 -10.99 9.94 -16.40
C SER A 9 -10.49 11.21 -15.68
N LEU A 10 -10.73 12.41 -16.23
CA LEU A 10 -10.37 13.69 -15.61
C LEU A 10 -11.42 14.18 -14.60
N LYS A 11 -12.66 13.70 -14.68
CA LYS A 11 -13.73 14.12 -13.75
C LYS A 11 -13.39 13.80 -12.30
N THR A 12 -12.81 12.62 -12.02
CA THR A 12 -12.45 12.23 -10.67
C THR A 12 -11.47 13.19 -9.99
N PRO A 13 -10.29 13.53 -10.58
CA PRO A 13 -9.41 14.52 -9.96
C PRO A 13 -10.04 15.91 -9.82
N ILE A 14 -10.89 16.36 -10.76
CA ILE A 14 -11.58 17.65 -10.66
C ILE A 14 -12.56 17.64 -9.48
N ILE A 15 -13.36 16.59 -9.33
CA ILE A 15 -14.30 16.46 -8.20
C ILE A 15 -13.53 16.44 -6.88
N LEU A 16 -12.45 15.65 -6.78
CA LEU A 16 -11.63 15.58 -5.58
C LEU A 16 -10.96 16.92 -5.25
N PHE A 17 -10.55 17.68 -6.26
CA PHE A 17 -10.02 19.02 -6.07
C PHE A 17 -11.07 19.95 -5.47
N VAL A 18 -12.28 19.98 -6.04
CA VAL A 18 -13.38 20.81 -5.52
C VAL A 18 -13.74 20.39 -4.09
N VAL A 19 -13.83 19.09 -3.82
CA VAL A 19 -14.12 18.55 -2.47
C VAL A 19 -13.03 18.94 -1.48
N PHE A 20 -11.74 18.79 -1.84
CA PHE A 20 -10.62 19.14 -0.98
C PHE A 20 -10.61 20.64 -0.67
N ILE A 21 -10.83 21.50 -1.66
CA ILE A 21 -10.87 22.96 -1.48
C ILE A 21 -12.06 23.35 -0.61
N ALA A 22 -13.26 22.81 -0.88
CA ALA A 22 -14.45 23.08 -0.09
C ALA A 22 -14.26 22.62 1.37
N TYR A 23 -13.64 21.45 1.59
CA TYR A 23 -13.32 20.95 2.91
C TYR A 23 -12.30 21.83 3.63
N THR A 24 -11.25 22.29 2.95
CA THR A 24 -10.25 23.19 3.52
C THR A 24 -10.89 24.53 3.93
N PHE A 25 -11.76 25.10 3.09
CA PHE A 25 -12.54 26.30 3.48
C PHE A 25 -13.47 26.02 4.67
N ALA A 26 -14.11 24.86 4.73
CA ALA A 26 -14.94 24.51 5.87
C ALA A 26 -14.13 24.43 7.17
N VAL A 27 -12.94 23.84 7.14
CA VAL A 27 -12.02 23.79 8.29
C VAL A 27 -11.55 25.19 8.72
N THR A 28 -11.36 26.13 7.77
CA THR A 28 -10.87 27.47 8.12
C THR A 28 -11.96 28.43 8.60
N LEU A 29 -13.23 28.18 8.26
CA LEU A 29 -14.31 29.15 8.46
C LEU A 29 -15.41 28.67 9.43
N ILE A 30 -15.59 27.36 9.58
CA ILE A 30 -16.71 26.82 10.36
C ILE A 30 -16.23 26.46 11.77
N ASP A 31 -16.97 26.92 12.79
CA ASP A 31 -16.79 26.58 14.19
C ASP A 31 -15.31 26.71 14.63
N VAL A 32 -14.77 27.93 14.43
CA VAL A 32 -13.38 28.25 14.80
C VAL A 32 -13.35 28.72 16.25
N GLN A 33 -12.64 27.96 17.12
CA GLN A 33 -12.52 28.28 18.55
C GLN A 33 -11.07 28.09 19.03
N SER A 34 -10.69 28.77 20.10
CA SER A 34 -9.35 28.68 20.71
C SER A 34 -9.24 27.48 21.64
N ILE A 35 -9.28 26.26 21.08
CA ILE A 35 -9.19 25.01 21.87
C ILE A 35 -7.81 24.36 21.81
N GLY A 36 -6.91 24.88 20.99
CA GLY A 36 -5.55 24.36 20.85
C GLY A 36 -4.59 24.89 21.94
N PRO A 37 -3.37 24.31 22.02
CA PRO A 37 -2.31 24.82 22.92
C PRO A 37 -2.01 26.29 22.64
N LEU A 38 -1.61 27.02 23.68
CA LEU A 38 -1.32 28.46 23.65
C LEU A 38 -2.51 29.29 23.09
N ASN A 39 -3.75 28.82 23.30
CA ASN A 39 -4.96 29.42 22.76
C ASN A 39 -5.00 29.50 21.23
N SER A 40 -4.32 28.58 20.57
CA SER A 40 -4.35 28.53 19.10
C SER A 40 -5.76 28.19 18.59
N SER A 41 -6.17 28.91 17.54
CA SER A 41 -7.46 28.70 16.88
C SER A 41 -7.48 27.39 16.10
N VAL A 42 -8.60 26.68 16.22
CA VAL A 42 -8.83 25.40 15.54
C VAL A 42 -10.19 25.43 14.89
N GLY A 43 -10.24 25.14 13.61
CA GLY A 43 -11.50 25.04 12.89
C GLY A 43 -12.23 23.72 13.14
N MET A 44 -13.54 23.71 12.96
CA MET A 44 -14.40 22.58 13.34
C MET A 44 -14.12 22.10 14.78
N ALA A 45 -13.99 23.08 15.68
CA ALA A 45 -13.50 22.89 17.03
C ALA A 45 -14.35 21.92 17.87
N THR A 46 -15.67 21.95 17.73
CA THR A 46 -16.57 21.05 18.45
C THR A 46 -16.28 19.58 18.14
N ILE A 47 -16.18 19.21 16.86
CA ILE A 47 -15.90 17.83 16.46
C ILE A 47 -14.46 17.43 16.79
N ASN A 48 -13.49 18.32 16.55
CA ASN A 48 -12.09 18.09 16.85
C ASN A 48 -11.87 17.91 18.35
N GLY A 49 -12.46 18.78 19.18
CA GLY A 49 -12.37 18.70 20.63
C GLY A 49 -13.05 17.45 21.21
N ALA A 50 -14.21 17.06 20.67
CA ALA A 50 -14.91 15.85 21.11
C ALA A 50 -14.09 14.58 20.81
N ILE A 51 -13.55 14.46 19.59
CA ILE A 51 -12.74 13.31 19.18
C ILE A 51 -11.41 13.29 19.93
N SER A 52 -10.75 14.42 20.10
CA SER A 52 -9.49 14.53 20.85
C SER A 52 -9.67 14.10 22.32
N LYS A 53 -10.76 14.52 22.95
CA LYS A 53 -11.10 14.10 24.34
C LYS A 53 -11.38 12.60 24.43
N LEU A 54 -12.03 12.01 23.41
CA LEU A 54 -12.36 10.59 23.39
C LEU A 54 -11.11 9.72 23.19
N ILE A 55 -10.21 10.12 22.29
CA ILE A 55 -9.03 9.34 21.94
C ILE A 55 -7.91 9.56 22.95
N GLY A 56 -7.69 10.80 23.38
CA GLY A 56 -6.52 11.18 24.17
C GLY A 56 -5.24 11.23 23.34
N THR A 57 -4.09 11.20 24.04
CA THR A 57 -2.76 11.25 23.39
C THR A 57 -1.97 9.98 23.71
N HIS A 58 -1.47 9.30 22.69
CA HIS A 58 -0.73 8.03 22.81
C HIS A 58 0.59 8.11 22.04
N MET A 59 1.68 8.48 22.72
CA MET A 59 2.99 8.71 22.09
C MET A 59 3.58 7.47 21.43
N ILE A 60 3.29 6.26 21.93
CA ILE A 60 3.71 5.02 21.26
C ILE A 60 3.21 4.96 19.81
N TRP A 61 1.96 5.36 19.55
CA TRP A 61 1.42 5.43 18.19
C TRP A 61 2.08 6.55 17.36
N TYR A 62 2.47 7.65 18.02
CA TYR A 62 3.27 8.67 17.37
C TYR A 62 4.59 8.08 16.88
N ASP A 63 5.35 7.39 17.72
CA ASP A 63 6.64 6.78 17.37
C ASP A 63 6.52 5.73 16.28
N ILE A 64 5.53 4.84 16.39
CA ILE A 64 5.24 3.84 15.35
C ILE A 64 5.00 4.53 14.00
N THR A 65 4.19 5.57 13.95
CA THR A 65 3.88 6.26 12.71
C THR A 65 5.03 7.11 12.18
N GLN A 66 5.96 7.56 13.04
CA GLN A 66 7.23 8.16 12.61
C GLN A 66 8.10 7.15 11.86
N ILE A 67 8.23 5.93 12.40
CA ILE A 67 8.96 4.82 11.74
C ILE A 67 8.32 4.50 10.39
N LEU A 68 6.98 4.45 10.31
CA LEU A 68 6.26 4.22 9.05
C LEU A 68 6.47 5.37 8.04
N GLY A 69 6.61 6.60 8.52
CA GLY A 69 6.99 7.76 7.72
C GLY A 69 8.39 7.61 7.13
N ILE A 70 9.36 7.17 7.94
CA ILE A 70 10.73 6.86 7.47
C ILE A 70 10.69 5.74 6.41
N LEU A 71 9.89 4.70 6.62
CA LEU A 71 9.72 3.63 5.62
C LEU A 71 9.17 4.17 4.30
N ALA A 72 8.21 5.10 4.34
CA ALA A 72 7.71 5.75 3.13
C ALA A 72 8.82 6.54 2.41
N LEU A 73 9.68 7.27 3.15
CA LEU A 73 10.82 7.96 2.57
C LEU A 73 11.85 6.99 1.97
N LEU A 74 12.07 5.84 2.58
CA LEU A 74 12.94 4.79 2.01
C LEU A 74 12.39 4.24 0.69
N ILE A 75 11.06 4.13 0.56
CA ILE A 75 10.41 3.75 -0.72
C ILE A 75 10.64 4.84 -1.77
N VAL A 76 10.53 6.12 -1.43
CA VAL A 76 10.87 7.24 -2.33
C VAL A 76 12.32 7.15 -2.77
N ALA A 77 13.25 6.97 -1.83
CA ALA A 77 14.68 6.82 -2.09
C ALA A 77 14.98 5.62 -3.00
N PHE A 78 14.31 4.50 -2.80
CA PHE A 78 14.41 3.33 -3.67
C PHE A 78 14.03 3.65 -5.12
N PHE A 79 12.89 4.34 -5.36
CA PHE A 79 12.49 4.70 -6.72
C PHE A 79 13.40 5.76 -7.33
N ALA A 80 13.90 6.72 -6.52
CA ALA A 80 14.91 7.67 -6.96
C ALA A 80 16.20 6.96 -7.39
N PHE A 81 16.67 5.98 -6.60
CA PHE A 81 17.82 5.14 -6.95
C PHE A 81 17.59 4.37 -8.25
N VAL A 82 16.42 3.77 -8.45
CA VAL A 82 16.06 3.10 -9.72
C VAL A 82 16.14 4.08 -10.90
N GLY A 83 15.64 5.31 -10.71
CA GLY A 83 15.73 6.36 -11.75
C GLY A 83 17.16 6.75 -12.08
N VAL A 84 17.99 6.96 -11.06
CA VAL A 84 19.43 7.27 -11.23
C VAL A 84 20.16 6.09 -11.90
N LEU A 85 19.91 4.86 -11.48
CA LEU A 85 20.51 3.67 -12.09
C LEU A 85 20.15 3.57 -13.59
N GLN A 86 18.89 3.84 -13.94
CA GLN A 86 18.48 3.87 -15.34
C GLN A 86 19.16 5.01 -16.12
N LEU A 87 19.33 6.19 -15.51
CA LEU A 87 20.02 7.32 -16.12
C LEU A 87 21.49 6.96 -16.44
N VAL A 88 22.20 6.42 -15.45
CA VAL A 88 23.63 6.04 -15.59
C VAL A 88 23.81 4.93 -16.61
N THR A 89 22.99 3.89 -16.57
CA THR A 89 23.11 2.75 -17.50
C THR A 89 22.70 3.08 -18.93
N ARG A 90 21.66 3.88 -19.11
CA ARG A 90 21.13 4.23 -20.44
C ARG A 90 21.70 5.54 -21.00
N LYS A 91 22.46 6.31 -20.18
CA LYS A 91 23.17 7.55 -20.54
C LYS A 91 22.28 8.64 -21.20
N SER A 92 20.97 8.60 -20.96
CA SER A 92 20.02 9.57 -21.52
C SER A 92 18.74 9.62 -20.71
N ILE A 93 18.29 10.82 -20.34
CA ILE A 93 17.02 11.03 -19.63
C ILE A 93 15.82 10.53 -20.44
N LEU A 94 15.86 10.70 -21.77
CA LEU A 94 14.78 10.24 -22.66
C LEU A 94 14.63 8.72 -22.76
N ARG A 95 15.63 7.96 -22.27
CA ARG A 95 15.61 6.51 -22.22
C ARG A 95 15.19 5.95 -20.86
N ILE A 96 14.99 6.80 -19.86
CA ILE A 96 14.41 6.37 -18.57
C ILE A 96 12.96 5.94 -18.80
N ASP A 97 12.50 4.96 -18.03
CA ASP A 97 11.12 4.52 -18.09
C ASP A 97 10.19 5.71 -17.74
N ARG A 98 9.23 6.01 -18.60
CA ARG A 98 8.33 7.16 -18.43
C ARG A 98 7.58 7.14 -17.10
N ASP A 99 7.19 5.96 -16.62
CA ASP A 99 6.51 5.80 -15.34
C ASP A 99 7.41 6.19 -14.15
N ILE A 100 8.72 5.98 -14.23
CA ILE A 100 9.68 6.41 -13.20
C ILE A 100 9.86 7.93 -13.22
N ILE A 101 9.91 8.55 -14.40
CA ILE A 101 9.98 10.01 -14.52
C ILE A 101 8.71 10.65 -13.94
N ILE A 102 7.53 10.15 -14.33
CA ILE A 102 6.24 10.65 -13.82
C ILE A 102 6.16 10.46 -12.30
N LEU A 103 6.65 9.34 -11.77
CA LEU A 103 6.70 9.08 -10.34
C LEU A 103 7.61 10.08 -9.61
N GLY A 104 8.78 10.39 -10.17
CA GLY A 104 9.69 11.41 -9.63
C GLY A 104 9.03 12.78 -9.58
N CYS A 105 8.42 13.22 -10.69
CA CYS A 105 7.66 14.47 -10.73
C CYS A 105 6.51 14.50 -9.72
N PHE A 106 5.81 13.39 -9.56
CA PHE A 106 4.76 13.26 -8.56
C PHE A 106 5.26 13.45 -7.14
N TYR A 107 6.41 12.86 -6.78
CA TYR A 107 7.00 13.04 -5.44
C TYR A 107 7.48 14.48 -5.20
N VAL A 108 7.93 15.19 -6.24
CA VAL A 108 8.21 16.63 -6.14
C VAL A 108 6.93 17.42 -5.84
N VAL A 109 5.80 17.09 -6.46
CA VAL A 109 4.51 17.72 -6.16
C VAL A 109 4.06 17.43 -4.73
N VAL A 110 4.21 16.19 -4.24
CA VAL A 110 3.90 15.82 -2.84
C VAL A 110 4.75 16.64 -1.87
N LEU A 111 6.04 16.78 -2.13
CA LEU A 111 6.95 17.62 -1.33
C LEU A 111 6.55 19.09 -1.36
N ALA A 112 6.18 19.63 -2.54
CA ALA A 112 5.70 21.00 -2.67
C ALA A 112 4.43 21.25 -1.85
N CYS A 113 3.48 20.30 -1.85
CA CYS A 113 2.30 20.37 -1.00
C CYS A 113 2.67 20.37 0.50
N TYR A 114 3.59 19.50 0.91
CA TYR A 114 4.09 19.47 2.30
C TYR A 114 4.66 20.85 2.70
N VAL A 115 5.56 21.42 1.92
CA VAL A 115 6.19 22.72 2.21
C VAL A 115 5.14 23.84 2.24
N LEU A 116 4.18 23.82 1.30
CA LEU A 116 3.12 24.81 1.22
C LEU A 116 2.27 24.84 2.50
N PHE A 117 1.76 23.68 2.91
CA PHE A 117 0.88 23.60 4.09
C PHE A 117 1.64 23.74 5.40
N ASN A 118 2.93 23.42 5.44
CA ASN A 118 3.76 23.70 6.61
C ASN A 118 4.01 25.21 6.79
N LYS A 119 4.16 25.94 5.68
CA LYS A 119 4.36 27.40 5.70
C LYS A 119 3.06 28.16 6.00
N PHE A 120 1.93 27.70 5.47
CA PHE A 120 0.61 28.31 5.66
C PHE A 120 -0.22 27.44 6.62
N ALA A 121 0.07 27.56 7.92
CA ALA A 121 -0.63 26.79 8.95
C ALA A 121 -2.13 27.17 8.99
N ILE A 122 -3.01 26.17 8.77
CA ILE A 122 -4.46 26.31 8.90
C ILE A 122 -4.88 25.95 10.33
N ASN A 123 -4.44 24.81 10.84
CA ASN A 123 -4.57 24.41 12.23
C ASN A 123 -3.19 24.14 12.82
N TYR A 124 -3.04 24.32 14.12
CA TYR A 124 -1.89 23.88 14.90
C TYR A 124 -2.21 22.58 15.62
N ARG A 125 -1.18 21.83 16.01
CA ARG A 125 -1.33 20.52 16.66
C ARG A 125 -2.06 20.64 18.01
N PRO A 126 -2.81 19.61 18.42
CA PRO A 126 -3.45 19.56 19.74
C PRO A 126 -2.44 19.42 20.89
N VAL A 127 -1.19 19.10 20.59
CA VAL A 127 -0.09 18.94 21.57
C VAL A 127 1.14 19.67 21.10
N ILE A 128 1.93 20.21 22.03
CA ILE A 128 3.24 20.81 21.77
C ILE A 128 4.25 19.67 21.68
N LEU A 129 4.97 19.58 20.58
CA LEU A 129 6.06 18.64 20.37
C LEU A 129 7.37 19.39 20.34
N GLU A 130 8.38 18.88 21.05
CA GLU A 130 9.74 19.46 21.08
C GLU A 130 9.78 20.95 21.46
N GLY A 131 8.75 21.42 22.21
CA GLY A 131 8.67 22.79 22.68
C GLY A 131 8.11 23.80 21.67
N GLU A 132 7.76 23.38 20.47
CA GLU A 132 7.23 24.25 19.41
C GLU A 132 5.79 23.94 19.05
N LEU A 133 5.04 24.98 18.65
CA LEU A 133 3.68 24.87 18.13
C LEU A 133 3.72 24.68 16.62
N GLU A 134 3.60 23.42 16.19
CA GLU A 134 3.72 23.02 14.78
C GLU A 134 2.38 23.08 14.02
N SER A 135 2.48 23.35 12.72
CA SER A 135 1.35 23.17 11.80
C SER A 135 0.86 21.72 11.79
N SER A 136 -0.47 21.52 11.75
CA SER A 136 -1.05 20.18 11.76
C SER A 136 -1.86 19.82 10.51
N TYR A 137 -2.47 20.80 9.84
CA TYR A 137 -3.34 20.59 8.67
C TYR A 137 -2.60 20.80 7.33
N PRO A 138 -2.83 19.91 6.36
CA PRO A 138 -3.30 18.53 6.49
C PRO A 138 -2.22 17.61 7.07
N SER A 139 -2.59 16.47 7.64
CA SER A 139 -1.60 15.54 8.21
C SER A 139 -0.59 15.07 7.18
N SER A 140 0.66 15.49 7.34
CA SER A 140 1.78 15.21 6.41
C SER A 140 2.12 13.72 6.33
N HIS A 141 2.09 12.99 7.48
CA HIS A 141 2.34 11.54 7.50
C HIS A 141 1.23 10.76 6.80
N THR A 142 -0.04 11.17 6.99
CA THR A 142 -1.18 10.59 6.26
C THR A 142 -1.01 10.80 4.75
N MET A 143 -0.68 12.02 4.34
CA MET A 143 -0.45 12.36 2.93
C MET A 143 0.71 11.54 2.36
N LEU A 144 1.85 11.52 3.02
CA LEU A 144 3.05 10.80 2.57
C LEU A 144 2.78 9.31 2.43
N ALA A 145 2.19 8.67 3.46
CA ALA A 145 1.92 7.25 3.45
C ALA A 145 0.98 6.85 2.30
N ILE A 146 -0.14 7.57 2.13
CA ILE A 146 -1.10 7.25 1.07
C ILE A 146 -0.49 7.50 -0.31
N CYS A 147 0.16 8.64 -0.54
CA CYS A 147 0.74 8.97 -1.84
C CYS A 147 1.84 7.98 -2.24
N VAL A 148 2.79 7.73 -1.34
CA VAL A 148 3.97 6.91 -1.65
C VAL A 148 3.59 5.43 -1.76
N MET A 149 2.85 4.89 -0.79
CA MET A 149 2.52 3.47 -0.80
C MET A 149 1.50 3.12 -1.90
N SER A 150 0.53 4.02 -2.22
CA SER A 150 -0.40 3.78 -3.34
C SER A 150 0.32 3.77 -4.69
N THR A 151 1.27 4.68 -4.91
CA THR A 151 2.07 4.66 -6.15
C THR A 151 3.01 3.47 -6.20
N ALA A 152 3.60 3.05 -5.07
CA ALA A 152 4.38 1.81 -4.97
C ALA A 152 3.54 0.57 -5.31
N ILE A 153 2.30 0.48 -4.81
CA ILE A 153 1.34 -0.58 -5.17
C ILE A 153 1.14 -0.63 -6.69
N MET A 154 0.98 0.52 -7.34
CA MET A 154 0.82 0.57 -8.79
C MET A 154 2.09 0.10 -9.52
N GLN A 155 3.28 0.52 -9.08
CA GLN A 155 4.55 0.11 -9.66
C GLN A 155 4.78 -1.40 -9.50
N VAL A 156 4.52 -1.96 -8.32
CA VAL A 156 4.57 -3.40 -8.05
C VAL A 156 3.65 -4.17 -8.99
N LYS A 157 2.39 -3.73 -9.12
CA LYS A 157 1.40 -4.34 -10.02
C LYS A 157 1.83 -4.33 -11.49
N TRP A 158 2.57 -3.32 -11.93
CA TRP A 158 3.00 -3.19 -13.32
C TRP A 158 4.30 -3.92 -13.62
N LYS A 159 5.25 -3.97 -12.68
CA LYS A 159 6.62 -4.44 -12.90
C LYS A 159 6.87 -5.85 -12.38
N LEU A 160 6.21 -6.27 -11.32
CA LEU A 160 6.39 -7.61 -10.76
C LEU A 160 5.66 -8.66 -11.62
N ARG A 161 6.42 -9.68 -12.06
CA ARG A 161 5.89 -10.76 -12.91
C ARG A 161 5.17 -11.83 -12.09
N ASP A 162 5.69 -12.14 -10.91
CA ASP A 162 5.09 -13.10 -10.00
C ASP A 162 3.82 -12.50 -9.38
N GLU A 163 2.68 -13.13 -9.69
CA GLU A 163 1.37 -12.63 -9.25
C GLU A 163 1.17 -12.80 -7.75
N TYR A 164 1.68 -13.88 -7.16
CA TYR A 164 1.57 -14.15 -5.73
C TYR A 164 2.37 -13.11 -4.93
N VAL A 165 3.66 -12.95 -5.23
CA VAL A 165 4.53 -11.94 -4.59
C VAL A 165 3.95 -10.54 -4.78
N SER A 166 3.46 -10.22 -5.98
CA SER A 166 2.83 -8.92 -6.26
C SER A 166 1.62 -8.67 -5.36
N LYS A 167 0.73 -9.65 -5.16
CA LYS A 167 -0.44 -9.53 -4.28
C LYS A 167 -0.04 -9.38 -2.82
N VAL A 168 0.93 -10.16 -2.35
CA VAL A 168 1.43 -10.06 -0.96
C VAL A 168 2.00 -8.66 -0.69
N VAL A 169 2.87 -8.15 -1.56
CA VAL A 169 3.46 -6.81 -1.38
C VAL A 169 2.38 -5.72 -1.42
N GLN A 170 1.41 -5.80 -2.33
CA GLN A 170 0.28 -4.87 -2.37
C GLN A 170 -0.54 -4.93 -1.07
N GLY A 171 -0.80 -6.12 -0.53
CA GLY A 171 -1.49 -6.31 0.75
C GLY A 171 -0.74 -5.67 1.91
N VAL A 172 0.56 -5.92 2.02
CA VAL A 172 1.42 -5.31 3.05
C VAL A 172 1.40 -3.78 2.97
N LEU A 173 1.61 -3.20 1.78
CA LEU A 173 1.58 -1.74 1.61
C LEU A 173 0.21 -1.15 1.96
N THR A 174 -0.89 -1.85 1.64
CA THR A 174 -2.24 -1.41 2.01
C THR A 174 -2.43 -1.40 3.53
N VAL A 175 -1.97 -2.45 4.22
CA VAL A 175 -2.01 -2.51 5.70
C VAL A 175 -1.20 -1.37 6.30
N LEU A 176 -0.01 -1.07 5.77
CA LEU A 176 0.83 0.03 6.25
C LEU A 176 0.17 1.40 6.06
N ILE A 177 -0.58 1.62 4.96
CA ILE A 177 -1.39 2.84 4.79
C ILE A 177 -2.42 2.94 5.92
N VAL A 178 -3.22 1.89 6.12
CA VAL A 178 -4.27 1.88 7.16
C VAL A 178 -3.67 2.10 8.54
N LEU A 179 -2.58 1.39 8.84
CA LEU A 179 -1.88 1.51 10.13
C LEU A 179 -1.35 2.94 10.36
N THR A 180 -0.81 3.60 9.33
CA THR A 180 -0.34 4.99 9.44
C THR A 180 -1.50 5.95 9.68
N VAL A 181 -2.58 5.85 8.89
CA VAL A 181 -3.75 6.76 9.00
C VAL A 181 -4.43 6.61 10.35
N VAL A 182 -4.73 5.37 10.75
CA VAL A 182 -5.38 5.07 12.03
C VAL A 182 -4.43 5.36 13.20
N GLY A 183 -3.16 5.00 13.07
CA GLY A 183 -2.15 5.29 14.09
C GLY A 183 -1.96 6.80 14.32
N ARG A 184 -1.97 7.63 13.27
CA ARG A 184 -1.94 9.09 13.42
C ARG A 184 -3.18 9.64 14.11
N LEU A 185 -4.35 9.07 13.88
CA LEU A 185 -5.55 9.45 14.59
C LEU A 185 -5.45 9.07 16.09
N ILE A 186 -5.05 7.82 16.37
CA ILE A 186 -4.94 7.31 17.76
C ILE A 186 -3.82 8.03 18.51
N SER A 187 -2.73 8.44 17.84
CA SER A 187 -1.63 9.15 18.51
C SER A 187 -2.08 10.45 19.17
N GLY A 188 -3.19 11.05 18.71
CA GLY A 188 -3.74 12.29 19.26
C GLY A 188 -2.89 13.53 18.98
N VAL A 189 -1.86 13.45 18.10
CA VAL A 189 -1.00 14.60 17.73
C VAL A 189 -1.54 15.41 16.55
N HIS A 190 -2.68 14.99 16.00
CA HIS A 190 -3.42 15.68 14.94
C HIS A 190 -4.89 15.73 15.29
N TRP A 191 -5.56 16.78 14.85
CA TRP A 191 -7.01 16.84 14.89
C TRP A 191 -7.60 15.85 13.87
N PHE A 192 -8.82 15.39 14.12
CA PHE A 192 -9.54 14.53 13.19
C PHE A 192 -9.63 15.14 11.79
N THR A 193 -9.89 16.44 11.72
CA THR A 193 -9.98 17.17 10.44
C THR A 193 -8.66 17.19 9.66
N ASP A 194 -7.52 17.16 10.35
CA ASP A 194 -6.21 17.12 9.68
C ASP A 194 -5.98 15.78 8.99
N ILE A 195 -6.42 14.67 9.62
CA ILE A 195 -6.34 13.33 9.03
C ILE A 195 -7.25 13.24 7.79
N VAL A 196 -8.49 13.72 7.89
CA VAL A 196 -9.43 13.74 6.75
C VAL A 196 -8.87 14.61 5.62
N GLY A 197 -8.32 15.79 5.93
CA GLY A 197 -7.65 16.66 4.96
C GLY A 197 -6.48 15.96 4.26
N GLY A 198 -5.65 15.23 5.01
CA GLY A 198 -4.56 14.41 4.47
C GLY A 198 -5.04 13.32 3.53
N VAL A 199 -6.13 12.62 3.87
CA VAL A 199 -6.77 11.60 3.01
C VAL A 199 -7.31 12.21 1.73
N LEU A 200 -8.05 13.33 1.81
CA LEU A 200 -8.63 14.01 0.64
C LEU A 200 -7.55 14.53 -0.30
N LEU A 201 -6.52 15.20 0.23
CA LEU A 201 -5.40 15.68 -0.59
C LEU A 201 -4.68 14.52 -1.26
N SER A 202 -4.44 13.43 -0.54
CA SER A 202 -3.80 12.25 -1.11
C SER A 202 -4.64 11.58 -2.19
N ALA A 203 -5.95 11.47 -1.98
CA ALA A 203 -6.88 10.95 -2.99
C ALA A 203 -6.85 11.79 -4.27
N LEU A 204 -6.83 13.12 -4.13
CA LEU A 204 -6.66 14.04 -5.24
C LEU A 204 -5.33 13.79 -5.97
N LEU A 205 -4.21 13.81 -5.26
CA LEU A 205 -2.88 13.67 -5.83
C LEU A 205 -2.70 12.31 -6.52
N VAL A 206 -3.12 11.20 -5.89
CA VAL A 206 -3.05 9.86 -6.48
C VAL A 206 -3.97 9.73 -7.69
N SER A 207 -5.14 10.39 -7.69
CA SER A 207 -6.03 10.40 -8.85
C SER A 207 -5.43 11.17 -10.04
N LEU A 208 -4.76 12.30 -9.77
CA LEU A 208 -4.00 13.07 -10.79
C LEU A 208 -2.83 12.24 -11.35
N TYR A 209 -2.06 11.56 -10.48
CA TYR A 209 -0.99 10.66 -10.91
C TYR A 209 -1.53 9.55 -11.82
N THR A 210 -2.61 8.90 -11.42
CA THR A 210 -3.24 7.82 -12.21
C THR A 210 -3.75 8.31 -13.56
N TRP A 211 -4.36 9.49 -13.57
CA TRP A 211 -4.83 10.12 -14.80
C TRP A 211 -3.65 10.42 -15.73
N PHE A 212 -2.59 11.05 -15.21
CA PHE A 212 -1.43 11.44 -16.00
C PHE A 212 -0.69 10.22 -16.60
N VAL A 213 -0.48 9.17 -15.79
CA VAL A 213 0.13 7.91 -16.28
C VAL A 213 -0.69 7.28 -17.40
N ARG A 214 -2.02 7.34 -17.32
CA ARG A 214 -2.90 6.82 -18.39
C ARG A 214 -2.82 7.66 -19.65
N GLU A 215 -2.79 8.97 -19.53
CA GLU A 215 -2.76 9.91 -20.66
C GLU A 215 -1.44 9.78 -21.43
N VAL A 216 -0.31 9.64 -20.75
CA VAL A 216 1.03 9.51 -21.37
C VAL A 216 1.29 8.09 -21.92
N GLY A 217 0.32 7.15 -21.78
CA GLY A 217 0.44 5.80 -22.30
C GLY A 217 1.35 4.90 -21.46
N GLY A 218 1.30 5.05 -20.13
CA GLY A 218 2.05 4.24 -19.18
C GLY A 218 1.70 2.74 -19.19
N PRO A 219 2.44 1.89 -18.45
CA PRO A 219 2.38 0.42 -18.52
C PRO A 219 0.99 -0.20 -18.31
N GLY A 220 0.12 0.47 -17.56
CA GLY A 220 -1.25 0.01 -17.30
C GLY A 220 -2.18 0.11 -18.52
N THR A 221 -1.92 1.04 -19.43
CA THR A 221 -2.81 1.34 -20.57
C THR A 221 -2.74 0.23 -21.62
N ASN A 222 -1.55 -0.26 -21.96
CA ASN A 222 -1.35 -1.32 -22.95
C ASN A 222 -1.88 -2.68 -22.46
N ARG A 223 -1.81 -2.97 -21.17
CA ARG A 223 -2.33 -4.22 -20.59
C ARG A 223 -3.85 -4.27 -20.63
N ASN A 224 -4.52 -3.16 -20.33
CA ASN A 224 -5.98 -3.07 -20.41
C ASN A 224 -6.46 -3.10 -21.87
N LYS A 225 -5.75 -2.49 -22.81
CA LYS A 225 -6.07 -2.54 -24.24
C LYS A 225 -6.00 -3.98 -24.74
N ARG A 226 -4.91 -4.70 -24.48
CA ARG A 226 -4.77 -6.13 -24.86
C ARG A 226 -5.81 -7.04 -24.19
N ARG A 227 -6.19 -6.77 -22.93
CA ARG A 227 -7.23 -7.54 -22.23
C ARG A 227 -8.60 -7.33 -22.86
N ASN A 228 -8.92 -6.09 -23.22
CA ASN A 228 -10.17 -5.76 -23.89
C ASN A 228 -10.21 -6.32 -25.32
N GLU A 229 -9.12 -6.23 -26.06
CA GLU A 229 -9.01 -6.83 -27.41
C GLU A 229 -9.17 -8.36 -27.36
N ASN A 230 -8.53 -9.04 -26.40
CA ASN A 230 -8.68 -10.47 -26.21
C ASN A 230 -10.10 -10.88 -25.75
N SER A 231 -10.74 -10.07 -24.92
CA SER A 231 -12.13 -10.29 -24.50
C SER A 231 -13.09 -10.12 -25.67
N GLN A 232 -12.92 -9.08 -26.48
CA GLN A 232 -13.72 -8.85 -27.68
C GLN A 232 -13.47 -9.92 -28.77
N ALA A 233 -12.21 -10.37 -28.91
CA ALA A 233 -11.88 -11.46 -29.83
C ALA A 233 -12.55 -12.79 -29.40
N ARG A 234 -12.62 -13.06 -28.09
CA ARG A 234 -13.37 -14.22 -27.56
C ARG A 234 -14.87 -14.13 -27.81
N LEU A 235 -15.45 -12.94 -27.67
CA LEU A 235 -16.89 -12.70 -27.94
C LEU A 235 -17.23 -12.75 -29.44
N LYS A 236 -16.27 -12.44 -30.32
CA LYS A 236 -16.42 -12.48 -31.78
C LYS A 236 -16.09 -13.84 -32.39
N GLN A 237 -15.58 -14.82 -31.64
CA GLN A 237 -15.43 -16.18 -32.11
C GLN A 237 -16.84 -16.85 -32.11
N PRO A 238 -17.46 -17.08 -33.28
CA PRO A 238 -18.74 -17.78 -33.32
C PRO A 238 -18.52 -19.20 -32.79
N ALA A 239 -19.55 -19.77 -32.16
CA ALA A 239 -19.63 -21.10 -31.57
C ALA A 239 -19.39 -22.27 -32.56
N ARG A 240 -18.42 -22.10 -33.49
CA ARG A 240 -18.11 -23.02 -34.61
C ARG A 240 -17.22 -24.20 -34.21
N GLN A 241 -16.81 -24.28 -32.94
CA GLN A 241 -15.95 -25.38 -32.49
C GLN A 241 -16.65 -26.48 -31.68
N GLU A 242 -17.85 -26.26 -31.17
CA GLU A 242 -18.61 -27.34 -30.50
C GLU A 242 -19.16 -28.40 -31.45
N THR A 243 -19.54 -28.01 -32.66
CA THR A 243 -20.06 -28.96 -33.67
C THR A 243 -19.03 -29.88 -34.28
N LYS A 244 -17.72 -29.61 -34.15
CA LYS A 244 -16.66 -30.53 -34.62
C LYS A 244 -16.22 -31.57 -33.58
N ARG A 245 -16.56 -31.39 -32.31
CA ARG A 245 -16.25 -32.42 -31.28
C ARG A 245 -17.31 -33.51 -31.19
N THR A 246 -18.57 -33.21 -31.53
CA THR A 246 -19.66 -34.18 -31.52
C THR A 246 -19.72 -35.07 -32.78
N ALA A 247 -19.11 -34.64 -33.90
CA ALA A 247 -19.09 -35.42 -35.14
C ALA A 247 -17.97 -36.48 -35.25
N ALA A 248 -17.03 -36.53 -34.29
CA ALA A 248 -15.89 -37.45 -34.30
C ALA A 248 -16.08 -38.69 -33.40
N HIS A 249 -17.25 -38.88 -32.80
CA HIS A 249 -17.51 -40.08 -31.98
C HIS A 249 -18.31 -41.13 -32.81
N LYS A 250 -17.65 -41.73 -33.82
CA LYS A 250 -18.11 -42.99 -34.41
C LYS A 250 -17.77 -44.11 -33.44
N PRO A 251 -18.70 -45.05 -33.11
CA PRO A 251 -18.38 -46.13 -32.17
C PRO A 251 -17.39 -47.09 -32.82
N ARG A 252 -16.24 -47.22 -32.21
CA ARG A 252 -15.15 -48.14 -32.58
C ARG A 252 -15.54 -49.54 -32.08
N LYS A 253 -15.71 -50.46 -32.99
CA LYS A 253 -15.99 -51.90 -32.72
C LYS A 253 -14.94 -52.46 -31.77
N ASP A 254 -15.43 -53.13 -30.74
CA ASP A 254 -14.73 -53.80 -29.67
C ASP A 254 -13.87 -54.94 -30.23
N ASN A 255 -12.55 -54.78 -30.25
CA ASN A 255 -11.57 -55.86 -30.43
C ASN A 255 -10.62 -55.82 -29.27
N THR A 256 -10.98 -56.48 -28.19
CA THR A 256 -10.13 -56.64 -27.00
C THR A 256 -9.22 -57.87 -27.18
N PRO A 257 -7.89 -57.71 -27.23
CA PRO A 257 -6.99 -58.83 -27.04
C PRO A 257 -6.84 -59.16 -25.55
N LYS A 258 -7.05 -60.43 -25.22
CA LYS A 258 -7.06 -61.06 -23.88
C LYS A 258 -5.71 -61.04 -23.11
N SER A 259 -4.77 -60.15 -23.45
CA SER A 259 -3.38 -60.23 -22.92
C SER A 259 -3.00 -59.15 -21.86
N LYS A 260 -3.88 -58.21 -21.48
CA LYS A 260 -3.52 -57.11 -20.57
C LYS A 260 -3.88 -57.33 -19.07
N LYS A 261 -4.62 -58.41 -18.75
CA LYS A 261 -4.99 -58.68 -17.32
C LYS A 261 -3.86 -59.25 -16.44
N ALA A 262 -2.78 -59.76 -17.02
CA ALA A 262 -1.68 -60.33 -16.26
C ALA A 262 -0.65 -59.30 -15.76
N ASN A 263 -0.57 -58.10 -16.40
CA ASN A 263 0.44 -57.08 -16.06
C ASN A 263 -0.02 -56.12 -14.96
N ILE A 264 -1.35 -55.92 -14.77
CA ILE A 264 -1.86 -55.01 -13.75
C ILE A 264 -1.70 -55.60 -12.34
N LYS A 265 -1.88 -56.92 -12.18
CA LYS A 265 -1.66 -57.60 -10.87
C LYS A 265 -0.20 -57.58 -10.41
N LYS A 266 0.79 -57.53 -11.33
CA LYS A 266 2.20 -57.45 -10.96
C LYS A 266 2.67 -56.04 -10.57
N GLN A 267 1.99 -55.00 -10.98
CA GLN A 267 2.31 -53.63 -10.57
C GLN A 267 1.72 -53.27 -9.22
N GLU A 268 0.50 -53.70 -8.91
CA GLU A 268 -0.10 -53.47 -7.58
C GLU A 268 0.66 -54.21 -6.45
N VAL A 269 1.16 -55.42 -6.69
CA VAL A 269 1.96 -56.17 -5.71
C VAL A 269 3.34 -55.53 -5.47
N LYS A 270 3.92 -54.84 -6.48
CA LYS A 270 5.19 -54.11 -6.31
C LYS A 270 5.02 -52.77 -5.55
N GLN A 271 3.87 -52.13 -5.68
CA GLN A 271 3.60 -50.85 -5.00
C GLN A 271 3.30 -51.05 -3.53
N THR A 272 2.55 -52.11 -3.17
CA THR A 272 2.26 -52.47 -1.77
C THR A 272 3.51 -52.95 -1.01
N ARG A 273 4.51 -53.50 -1.71
CA ARG A 273 5.78 -53.94 -1.10
C ARG A 273 6.78 -52.81 -0.87
N ARG A 274 6.67 -51.68 -1.62
CA ARG A 274 7.49 -50.48 -1.42
C ARG A 274 7.01 -49.61 -0.26
N VAL A 275 5.69 -49.54 -0.02
CA VAL A 275 5.10 -48.74 1.08
C VAL A 275 5.35 -49.37 2.46
N ARG A 276 5.67 -50.70 2.52
CA ARG A 276 5.92 -51.40 3.80
C ARG A 276 7.40 -51.40 4.23
N ALA A 277 8.28 -50.79 3.44
CA ALA A 277 9.73 -50.79 3.71
C ALA A 277 10.27 -49.40 4.13
N GLU A 278 9.42 -48.35 4.24
CA GLU A 278 9.81 -46.98 4.61
C GLU A 278 9.06 -46.46 5.86
N GLU A 279 8.97 -47.27 6.92
CA GLU A 279 8.69 -46.75 8.27
C GLU A 279 10.00 -46.73 9.05
N PRO A 280 10.60 -45.57 9.30
CA PRO A 280 11.64 -45.47 10.32
C PRO A 280 10.99 -45.22 11.67
N GLN A 281 11.17 -46.18 12.58
CA GLN A 281 11.03 -45.95 14.02
C GLN A 281 12.03 -44.88 14.45
N THR A 282 11.53 -43.77 14.98
CA THR A 282 12.31 -42.89 15.85
C THR A 282 11.42 -42.40 16.97
N GLU A 283 11.35 -43.16 18.05
CA GLU A 283 11.22 -42.61 19.39
C GLU A 283 12.37 -41.63 19.63
N ARG A 284 12.07 -40.34 19.89
CA ARG A 284 12.99 -39.43 20.56
C ARG A 284 12.27 -38.77 21.72
N THR A 285 12.67 -39.23 22.88
CA THR A 285 12.58 -38.58 24.19
C THR A 285 12.85 -37.09 24.11
N PHE A 286 11.94 -36.31 24.71
CA PHE A 286 12.14 -34.88 24.97
C PHE A 286 13.10 -34.74 26.13
N ASP A 287 14.34 -34.36 25.87
CA ASP A 287 15.27 -33.87 26.88
C ASP A 287 15.06 -32.38 27.10
N LYS A 288 15.03 -32.02 28.37
CA LYS A 288 14.96 -30.68 28.92
C LYS A 288 16.07 -29.81 28.37
N PHE A 289 15.70 -28.66 27.77
CA PHE A 289 16.65 -27.59 27.51
C PHE A 289 16.90 -26.79 28.81
N ASP A 290 18.07 -26.99 29.39
CA ASP A 290 18.69 -26.10 30.38
C ASP A 290 19.22 -24.86 29.66
N TYR A 291 18.72 -23.68 30.02
CA TYR A 291 19.32 -22.42 29.65
C TYR A 291 20.37 -22.03 30.70
N PRO A 292 21.61 -21.68 30.32
CA PRO A 292 22.58 -21.11 31.25
C PRO A 292 22.14 -19.69 31.62
N VAL A 293 21.90 -19.47 32.91
CA VAL A 293 21.69 -18.15 33.52
C VAL A 293 23.06 -17.49 33.64
N ASP A 294 23.23 -16.37 32.97
CA ASP A 294 24.45 -15.52 33.06
C ASP A 294 24.43 -14.74 34.37
N PRO A 295 25.44 -14.90 35.29
CA PRO A 295 25.48 -14.21 36.57
C PRO A 295 26.33 -12.95 36.50
N MET A 296 25.85 -11.89 35.84
CA MET A 296 26.48 -10.57 35.99
C MET A 296 25.48 -9.46 35.69
N ILE A 297 24.76 -8.98 36.69
CA ILE A 297 24.49 -7.55 36.94
C ILE A 297 23.98 -7.42 38.40
N LYS A 298 24.96 -7.36 39.31
CA LYS A 298 24.84 -6.63 40.58
C LYS A 298 25.76 -5.43 40.50
N HIS A 299 25.21 -4.23 40.34
CA HIS A 299 25.78 -2.97 40.86
C HIS A 299 24.66 -1.93 40.84
N ASN A 300 23.99 -1.83 41.95
CA ASN A 300 24.01 -0.73 42.94
C ASN A 300 24.36 0.67 42.36
N ARG A 301 23.34 1.52 42.27
CA ARG A 301 23.47 2.96 42.56
C ARG A 301 22.14 3.48 43.11
N SER A 302 22.12 3.63 44.45
CA SER A 302 21.27 4.57 45.17
C SER A 302 21.58 5.99 44.67
N PHE A 303 20.52 6.71 44.29
CA PHE A 303 20.58 8.17 44.23
C PHE A 303 19.72 8.71 45.37
N ASP A 304 20.42 9.26 46.37
CA ASP A 304 19.84 10.07 47.42
C ASP A 304 19.32 11.37 46.82
N TYR A 305 18.08 11.69 47.15
CA TYR A 305 17.51 13.02 47.03
C TYR A 305 17.91 13.79 48.27
N ASP A 306 18.77 14.81 48.13
CA ASP A 306 18.94 15.84 49.11
C ASP A 306 18.20 17.11 48.67
N ASP A 307 17.28 17.52 49.55
CA ASP A 307 16.62 18.82 49.58
C ASP A 307 17.64 19.97 49.72
N LYS A 308 17.60 20.92 48.80
CA LYS A 308 17.73 22.35 49.13
C LYS A 308 17.18 23.23 48.01
#